data_02954ca687f7be15dbb94b40c4c0bcef
#
_entry.id   02954ca687f7be15dbb94b40c4c0bcef
#
_cell.length_a   1.000
_cell.length_b   1.000
_cell.length_c   1.000
_cell.angle_alpha   90.00
_cell.angle_beta   90.00
_cell.angle_gamma   90.00
#
_symmetry.space_group_name_H-M   'P 1'
#
loop_
_entity.id
_entity.type
_entity.pdbx_description
1 polymer ?
#
loop_
_entity_poly.entity_id
_entity_poly.type
_entity_poly.pdbx_seq_one_letter_code
_entity_poly.pdbx_strand_id
1 'polypeptide(L)'
;VSAITNDKRSIANFSMENSTIKITAVTQQFIINTSSNKNQDYGNVIFRNNTFYCPSGKVNQLVLFNGSASGIASLTIENNTFINLETNTGGYVNIGNLAKTSIKNNIFWTNTDGTGNVVIIRPQITSPTGDICADNLLYKTMTYNWQMFYGGKLPFEGAEELKALTSNPFDGGTFDLANGIFVPNAEYAEYGATN
;
A
#
# COMPACT_ATOMS: atom_id res chain seq x y z
N VAL A 1 5.17 -5.81 15.24
CA VAL A 1 6.21 -4.81 15.55
C VAL A 1 5.94 -3.58 14.71
N SER A 2 6.10 -2.40 15.27
CA SER A 2 5.95 -1.13 14.56
C SER A 2 7.33 -0.51 14.34
N ALA A 3 7.58 0.00 13.14
CA ALA A 3 8.81 0.74 12.86
C ALA A 3 8.78 2.12 13.55
N ILE A 4 7.61 2.75 13.57
CA ILE A 4 7.38 4.03 14.24
C ILE A 4 6.13 3.92 15.11
N THR A 5 6.28 4.26 16.38
CA THR A 5 5.16 4.43 17.31
C THR A 5 5.18 5.86 17.83
N ASN A 6 4.13 6.61 17.56
CA ASN A 6 4.01 8.00 17.99
C ASN A 6 2.90 8.14 19.03
N ASP A 7 3.24 8.60 20.20
CA ASP A 7 2.36 8.53 21.37
C ASP A 7 1.59 9.82 21.67
N LYS A 8 1.93 10.97 21.17
CA LYS A 8 1.20 12.24 21.47
C LYS A 8 1.57 13.42 20.58
N ARG A 9 2.23 13.25 19.46
CA ARG A 9 2.70 14.39 18.66
C ARG A 9 2.28 14.27 17.22
N SER A 10 1.80 15.35 16.65
CA SER A 10 1.60 15.46 15.22
C SER A 10 2.95 15.46 14.49
N ILE A 11 3.01 14.78 13.36
CA ILE A 11 4.16 14.78 12.46
C ILE A 11 3.77 15.61 11.24
N ALA A 12 4.48 16.71 11.00
CA ALA A 12 4.20 17.56 9.85
C ALA A 12 4.47 16.85 8.52
N ASN A 13 5.55 16.11 8.44
CA ASN A 13 5.91 15.36 7.24
C ASN A 13 6.53 14.02 7.62
N PHE A 14 6.13 12.98 6.91
CA PHE A 14 6.77 11.68 6.92
C PHE A 14 7.03 11.26 5.48
N SER A 15 8.24 10.83 5.18
CA SER A 15 8.60 10.28 3.89
C SER A 15 9.41 9.00 4.06
N MET A 16 9.03 7.99 3.29
CA MET A 16 9.80 6.77 3.09
C MET A 16 9.94 6.55 1.60
N GLU A 17 11.15 6.70 1.10
CA GLU A 17 11.41 6.67 -0.33
C GLU A 17 12.66 5.84 -0.66
N ASN A 18 12.70 5.27 -1.86
CA ASN A 18 13.85 4.56 -2.42
C ASN A 18 14.39 3.47 -1.48
N SER A 19 13.50 2.73 -0.84
CA SER A 19 13.87 1.77 0.20
C SER A 19 13.40 0.37 -0.14
N THR A 20 14.21 -0.64 0.20
CA THR A 20 13.83 -2.05 0.12
C THR A 20 13.58 -2.59 1.53
N ILE A 21 12.36 -3.03 1.79
CA ILE A 21 11.89 -3.46 3.10
C ILE A 21 11.51 -4.94 3.05
N LYS A 22 12.27 -5.74 3.78
CA LYS A 22 12.03 -7.17 3.93
C LYS A 22 11.10 -7.44 5.11
N ILE A 23 9.96 -8.06 4.85
CA ILE A 23 8.99 -8.46 5.86
C ILE A 23 9.20 -9.95 6.19
N THR A 24 9.67 -10.25 7.38
CA THR A 24 10.01 -11.62 7.80
C THR A 24 9.07 -12.20 8.85
N ALA A 25 8.29 -11.35 9.51
CA ALA A 25 7.41 -11.79 10.57
C ALA A 25 6.12 -12.41 10.01
N VAL A 26 5.58 -13.37 10.73
CA VAL A 26 4.35 -14.11 10.37
C VAL A 26 3.07 -13.43 10.86
N THR A 27 3.17 -12.25 11.44
CA THR A 27 2.05 -11.46 11.96
C THR A 27 1.99 -10.11 11.28
N GLN A 28 0.87 -9.43 11.43
CA GLN A 28 0.70 -8.08 10.90
C GLN A 28 1.83 -7.14 11.29
N GLN A 29 2.41 -6.47 10.32
CA GLN A 29 3.49 -5.49 10.49
C GLN A 29 2.98 -4.10 10.19
N PHE A 30 3.51 -3.13 10.90
CA PHE A 30 3.16 -1.71 10.75
C PHE A 30 4.42 -0.89 10.47
N ILE A 31 4.36 0.00 9.49
CA ILE A 31 5.39 1.04 9.32
C ILE A 31 5.13 2.18 10.31
N ILE A 32 3.93 2.73 10.31
CA ILE A 32 3.48 3.72 11.29
C ILE A 32 2.29 3.16 12.05
N ASN A 33 2.34 3.16 13.37
CA ASN A 33 1.22 2.74 14.21
C ASN A 33 0.93 3.76 15.30
N THR A 34 -0.22 4.40 15.19
CA THR A 34 -0.71 5.41 16.13
C THR A 34 -2.08 5.02 16.70
N SER A 35 -2.43 3.75 16.63
CA SER A 35 -3.77 3.25 16.96
C SER A 35 -4.20 3.50 18.41
N SER A 36 -3.26 3.68 19.33
CA SER A 36 -3.53 3.98 20.73
C SER A 36 -3.83 5.44 21.01
N ASN A 37 -3.59 6.32 20.05
CA ASN A 37 -3.64 7.77 20.26
C ASN A 37 -4.72 8.43 19.41
N LYS A 38 -5.61 9.12 20.10
CA LYS A 38 -6.73 9.82 19.47
C LYS A 38 -6.31 11.25 19.11
N ASN A 39 -6.83 11.74 17.99
CA ASN A 39 -6.75 13.15 17.58
C ASN A 39 -5.31 13.63 17.25
N GLN A 40 -4.57 12.84 16.51
CA GLN A 40 -3.30 13.29 15.95
C GLN A 40 -3.47 13.58 14.46
N ASP A 41 -2.99 14.74 14.05
CA ASP A 41 -3.00 15.14 12.66
C ASP A 41 -1.59 15.01 12.08
N TYR A 42 -1.54 14.44 10.90
CA TYR A 42 -0.32 14.33 10.11
C TYR A 42 -0.45 15.24 8.89
N GLY A 43 0.64 15.89 8.52
CA GLY A 43 0.72 16.68 7.31
C GLY A 43 0.84 15.80 6.07
N ASN A 44 2.01 15.76 5.48
CA ASN A 44 2.26 14.93 4.31
C ASN A 44 2.83 13.57 4.72
N VAL A 45 2.20 12.50 4.24
CA VAL A 45 2.67 11.11 4.41
C VAL A 45 2.98 10.55 3.03
N ILE A 46 4.24 10.20 2.79
CA ILE A 46 4.75 9.77 1.48
C ILE A 46 5.39 8.40 1.58
N PHE A 47 4.94 7.48 0.74
CA PHE A 47 5.58 6.22 0.42
C PHE A 47 5.83 6.19 -1.08
N ARG A 48 7.07 6.34 -1.51
CA ARG A 48 7.40 6.43 -2.92
C ARG A 48 8.63 5.60 -3.27
N ASN A 49 8.54 4.90 -4.41
CA ASN A 49 9.66 4.13 -4.95
C ASN A 49 10.25 3.14 -3.94
N ASN A 50 9.38 2.45 -3.18
CA ASN A 50 9.81 1.45 -2.21
C ASN A 50 9.45 0.04 -2.68
N THR A 51 10.30 -0.90 -2.36
CA THR A 51 10.02 -2.33 -2.46
C THR A 51 9.70 -2.89 -1.07
N PHE A 52 8.50 -3.40 -0.89
CA PHE A 52 8.09 -4.16 0.30
C PHE A 52 7.92 -5.62 -0.11
N TYR A 53 8.59 -6.55 0.54
CA TYR A 53 8.50 -7.95 0.14
C TYR A 53 8.59 -8.93 1.30
N CYS A 54 7.93 -10.09 1.13
CA CYS A 54 8.03 -11.23 2.02
C CYS A 54 8.73 -12.40 1.33
N PRO A 55 9.93 -12.79 1.76
CA PRO A 55 10.73 -13.82 1.08
C PRO A 55 10.30 -15.26 1.38
N SER A 56 9.42 -15.47 2.37
CA SER A 56 9.04 -16.82 2.81
C SER A 56 8.16 -17.59 1.82
N GLY A 57 7.74 -16.96 0.72
CA GLY A 57 6.78 -17.52 -0.22
C GLY A 57 5.35 -17.61 0.33
N LYS A 58 5.12 -17.12 1.56
CA LYS A 58 3.81 -16.99 2.17
C LYS A 58 3.42 -15.51 2.17
N VAL A 59 2.13 -15.27 2.02
CA VAL A 59 1.60 -13.91 2.10
C VAL A 59 1.54 -13.46 3.55
N ASN A 60 2.11 -12.29 3.84
CA ASN A 60 2.08 -11.67 5.16
C ASN A 60 1.34 -10.33 5.14
N GLN A 61 0.85 -9.92 6.30
CA GLN A 61 0.11 -8.68 6.42
C GLN A 61 1.03 -7.48 6.64
N LEU A 62 0.82 -6.43 5.84
CA LEU A 62 1.50 -5.14 5.98
C LEU A 62 0.47 -4.02 6.14
N VAL A 63 0.76 -3.07 7.02
CA VAL A 63 0.04 -1.81 7.18
C VAL A 63 1.05 -0.68 7.15
N LEU A 64 0.92 0.22 6.20
CA LEU A 64 1.79 1.38 6.07
C LEU A 64 1.48 2.42 7.15
N PHE A 65 0.20 2.67 7.37
CA PHE A 65 -0.25 3.63 8.37
C PHE A 65 -1.49 3.10 9.10
N ASN A 66 -1.43 3.04 10.42
CA ASN A 66 -2.56 2.66 11.27
C ASN A 66 -2.85 3.75 12.29
N GLY A 67 -3.92 4.48 12.10
CA GLY A 67 -4.35 5.57 12.97
C GLY A 67 -5.82 5.91 12.80
N SER A 68 -6.71 4.98 13.17
CA SER A 68 -8.16 5.08 12.92
C SER A 68 -8.85 6.33 13.49
N ALA A 69 -8.21 7.05 14.41
CA ALA A 69 -8.69 8.30 14.97
C ALA A 69 -7.85 9.52 14.56
N SER A 70 -6.90 9.34 13.65
CA SER A 70 -5.97 10.38 13.18
C SER A 70 -6.37 10.90 11.81
N GLY A 71 -5.90 12.10 11.47
CA GLY A 71 -6.05 12.71 10.15
C GLY A 71 -4.72 12.73 9.37
N ILE A 72 -4.80 12.67 8.05
CA ILE A 72 -3.69 12.93 7.13
C ILE A 72 -4.12 14.01 6.15
N ALA A 73 -3.34 15.08 6.05
CA ALA A 73 -3.63 16.16 5.11
C ALA A 73 -3.32 15.76 3.65
N SER A 74 -2.26 14.99 3.42
CA SER A 74 -1.90 14.48 2.10
C SER A 74 -1.23 13.13 2.21
N LEU A 75 -1.75 12.14 1.48
CA LEU A 75 -1.20 10.79 1.38
C LEU A 75 -0.72 10.52 -0.04
N THR A 76 0.53 10.09 -0.18
CA THR A 76 1.11 9.66 -1.44
C THR A 76 1.59 8.22 -1.32
N ILE A 77 1.13 7.34 -2.20
CA ILE A 77 1.61 5.96 -2.36
C ILE A 77 1.87 5.76 -3.86
N GLU A 78 3.10 5.99 -4.29
CA GLU A 78 3.44 6.02 -5.72
C GLU A 78 4.67 5.17 -6.03
N ASN A 79 4.61 4.47 -7.17
CA ASN A 79 5.74 3.69 -7.67
C ASN A 79 6.30 2.69 -6.63
N ASN A 80 5.46 2.06 -5.82
CA ASN A 80 5.92 1.03 -4.90
C ASN A 80 5.65 -0.37 -5.46
N THR A 81 6.49 -1.30 -5.07
CA THR A 81 6.35 -2.74 -5.38
C THR A 81 6.04 -3.49 -4.09
N PHE A 82 4.93 -4.22 -4.07
CA PHE A 82 4.48 -5.05 -2.94
C PHE A 82 4.46 -6.52 -3.37
N ILE A 83 5.33 -7.33 -2.77
CA ILE A 83 5.53 -8.74 -3.12
C ILE A 83 5.17 -9.64 -1.95
N ASN A 84 4.23 -10.56 -2.16
CA ASN A 84 3.72 -11.49 -1.15
C ASN A 84 3.21 -10.78 0.11
N LEU A 85 2.54 -9.66 -0.09
CA LEU A 85 1.94 -8.87 0.98
C LEU A 85 0.44 -8.74 0.74
N GLU A 86 -0.32 -8.84 1.80
CA GLU A 86 -1.74 -8.60 1.81
C GLU A 86 -2.10 -7.58 2.90
N THR A 87 -3.33 -7.16 2.89
CA THR A 87 -3.88 -6.35 3.97
C THR A 87 -4.90 -7.17 4.75
N ASN A 88 -5.07 -6.81 6.01
CA ASN A 88 -6.26 -7.23 6.73
C ASN A 88 -7.45 -6.33 6.34
N THR A 89 -8.56 -6.46 7.06
CA THR A 89 -9.76 -5.64 6.87
C THR A 89 -9.51 -4.13 7.06
N GLY A 90 -8.35 -3.72 7.61
CA GLY A 90 -7.96 -2.32 7.81
C GLY A 90 -7.25 -1.66 6.63
N GLY A 91 -6.88 -2.43 5.62
CA GLY A 91 -6.14 -1.90 4.48
C GLY A 91 -4.65 -1.59 4.76
N TYR A 92 -3.92 -1.17 3.72
CA TYR A 92 -2.57 -0.63 3.88
C TYR A 92 -2.58 0.68 4.69
N VAL A 93 -3.64 1.45 4.58
CA VAL A 93 -3.82 2.69 5.34
C VAL A 93 -5.18 2.68 6.03
N ASN A 94 -5.16 2.62 7.34
CA ASN A 94 -6.33 2.74 8.20
C ASN A 94 -6.29 4.12 8.87
N ILE A 95 -7.19 5.00 8.49
CA ILE A 95 -7.17 6.42 8.88
C ILE A 95 -8.56 6.95 9.19
N GLY A 96 -8.66 7.88 10.13
CA GLY A 96 -9.92 8.52 10.49
C GLY A 96 -10.34 9.61 9.50
N ASN A 97 -9.41 10.43 9.06
CA ASN A 97 -9.66 11.50 8.11
C ASN A 97 -8.51 11.64 7.11
N LEU A 98 -8.84 11.85 5.85
CA LEU A 98 -7.88 11.99 4.77
C LEU A 98 -8.33 13.10 3.82
N ALA A 99 -7.50 14.13 3.64
CA ALA A 99 -7.88 15.31 2.85
C ALA A 99 -7.53 15.17 1.36
N LYS A 100 -6.34 14.63 1.05
CA LYS A 100 -5.89 14.41 -0.33
C LYS A 100 -5.18 13.08 -0.47
N THR A 101 -5.29 12.46 -1.65
CA THR A 101 -4.69 11.16 -1.92
C THR A 101 -4.09 11.11 -3.31
N SER A 102 -2.91 10.53 -3.43
CA SER A 102 -2.32 10.11 -4.70
C SER A 102 -1.80 8.69 -4.57
N ILE A 103 -2.43 7.75 -5.28
CA ILE A 103 -2.06 6.33 -5.28
C ILE A 103 -1.95 5.89 -6.72
N LYS A 104 -0.72 5.75 -7.23
CA LYS A 104 -0.52 5.43 -8.63
C LYS A 104 0.75 4.65 -8.90
N ASN A 105 0.75 3.97 -10.04
CA ASN A 105 1.89 3.23 -10.57
C ASN A 105 2.47 2.19 -9.59
N ASN A 106 1.66 1.63 -8.70
CA ASN A 106 2.12 0.59 -7.80
C ASN A 106 1.92 -0.79 -8.41
N ILE A 107 2.79 -1.74 -8.05
CA ILE A 107 2.65 -3.15 -8.37
C ILE A 107 2.31 -3.92 -7.10
N PHE A 108 1.21 -4.65 -7.11
CA PHE A 108 0.82 -5.61 -6.08
C PHE A 108 0.88 -7.01 -6.66
N TRP A 109 1.79 -7.83 -6.15
CA TRP A 109 2.06 -9.17 -6.65
C TRP A 109 2.03 -10.20 -5.53
N THR A 110 1.37 -11.34 -5.75
CA THR A 110 1.45 -12.49 -4.85
C THR A 110 1.67 -13.78 -5.63
N ASN A 111 2.19 -14.80 -4.95
CA ASN A 111 2.33 -16.14 -5.51
C ASN A 111 1.10 -17.02 -5.24
N THR A 112 0.13 -16.53 -4.50
CA THR A 112 -1.09 -17.27 -4.17
C THR A 112 -2.17 -16.99 -5.21
N ASP A 113 -2.91 -18.03 -5.60
CA ASP A 113 -3.98 -17.92 -6.60
C ASP A 113 -5.21 -17.20 -6.04
N GLY A 114 -5.07 -15.90 -5.83
CA GLY A 114 -6.19 -15.01 -5.56
C GLY A 114 -6.81 -15.07 -4.16
N THR A 115 -6.08 -15.52 -3.15
CA THR A 115 -6.55 -15.54 -1.76
C THR A 115 -6.10 -14.33 -0.94
N GLY A 116 -5.16 -13.54 -1.47
CA GLY A 116 -4.68 -12.33 -0.82
C GLY A 116 -5.59 -11.13 -1.06
N ASN A 117 -6.05 -10.49 0.00
CA ASN A 117 -6.82 -9.27 -0.09
C ASN A 117 -5.89 -8.05 -0.13
N VAL A 118 -6.08 -7.18 -1.11
CA VAL A 118 -5.44 -5.87 -1.13
C VAL A 118 -6.49 -4.79 -0.95
N VAL A 119 -6.49 -4.18 0.21
CA VAL A 119 -7.27 -2.98 0.52
C VAL A 119 -6.27 -1.85 0.67
N ILE A 120 -6.33 -0.83 -0.16
CA ILE A 120 -5.30 0.21 -0.12
C ILE A 120 -5.59 1.22 0.98
N ILE A 121 -6.80 1.77 1.02
CA ILE A 121 -7.19 2.74 2.05
C ILE A 121 -8.50 2.34 2.69
N ARG A 122 -8.56 2.48 3.98
CA ARG A 122 -9.81 2.40 4.74
C ARG A 122 -9.99 3.66 5.59
N PRO A 123 -10.48 4.75 5.04
CA PRO A 123 -10.88 5.91 5.85
C PRO A 123 -12.19 5.62 6.56
N GLN A 124 -12.33 6.16 7.75
CA GLN A 124 -13.53 5.92 8.56
C GLN A 124 -14.57 7.04 8.46
N ILE A 125 -14.22 8.24 8.01
CA ILE A 125 -15.09 9.40 8.26
C ILE A 125 -15.37 10.29 7.04
N THR A 126 -14.48 10.57 6.13
CA THR A 126 -14.72 11.54 5.05
C THR A 126 -14.16 11.11 3.70
N SER A 127 -14.86 11.50 2.63
CA SER A 127 -14.36 11.38 1.28
C SER A 127 -13.30 12.46 1.04
N PRO A 128 -12.09 12.10 0.61
CA PRO A 128 -11.09 13.10 0.25
C PRO A 128 -11.50 13.90 -0.98
N THR A 129 -10.93 15.08 -1.11
CA THR A 129 -11.09 15.92 -2.29
C THR A 129 -9.79 15.92 -3.09
N GLY A 130 -9.89 15.80 -4.41
CA GLY A 130 -8.71 15.81 -5.29
C GLY A 130 -7.90 14.51 -5.23
N ASP A 131 -8.59 13.39 -5.24
CA ASP A 131 -7.98 12.08 -5.22
C ASP A 131 -7.51 11.63 -6.59
N ILE A 132 -6.35 11.02 -6.62
CA ILE A 132 -5.81 10.31 -7.76
C ILE A 132 -5.58 8.86 -7.33
N CYS A 133 -6.28 7.94 -7.99
CA CYS A 133 -5.91 6.53 -7.94
C CYS A 133 -5.88 6.05 -9.39
N ALA A 134 -4.71 5.76 -9.88
CA ALA A 134 -4.53 5.44 -11.29
C ALA A 134 -3.39 4.45 -11.49
N ASP A 135 -3.52 3.65 -12.53
CA ASP A 135 -2.41 2.84 -13.05
C ASP A 135 -1.75 1.93 -12.02
N ASN A 136 -2.53 1.37 -11.09
CA ASN A 136 -2.02 0.37 -10.16
C ASN A 136 -2.21 -1.03 -10.74
N LEU A 137 -1.16 -1.83 -10.71
CA LEU A 137 -1.14 -3.18 -11.28
C LEU A 137 -1.29 -4.24 -10.21
N LEU A 138 -2.02 -5.29 -10.56
CA LEU A 138 -2.32 -6.41 -9.68
C LEU A 138 -2.08 -7.73 -10.37
N TYR A 139 -1.30 -8.57 -9.75
CA TYR A 139 -1.06 -9.91 -10.24
C TYR A 139 -1.30 -10.93 -9.14
N LYS A 140 -2.24 -11.84 -9.40
CA LYS A 140 -2.68 -12.91 -8.47
C LYS A 140 -3.13 -12.43 -7.07
N THR A 141 -3.12 -11.11 -6.82
CA THR A 141 -3.53 -10.57 -5.54
C THR A 141 -5.03 -10.57 -5.37
N MET A 142 -5.78 -10.93 -6.42
CA MET A 142 -7.20 -10.66 -6.41
C MET A 142 -8.06 -11.65 -7.13
N THR A 143 -8.90 -12.23 -6.34
CA THR A 143 -10.24 -12.62 -6.79
C THR A 143 -11.34 -11.83 -6.11
N TYR A 144 -11.11 -11.15 -4.99
CA TYR A 144 -12.22 -10.56 -4.26
C TYR A 144 -11.83 -9.31 -3.47
N ASN A 145 -12.72 -8.34 -3.53
CA ASN A 145 -12.88 -7.22 -2.61
C ASN A 145 -11.85 -6.11 -2.68
N TRP A 146 -11.78 -5.49 -3.84
CA TRP A 146 -11.37 -4.11 -3.87
C TRP A 146 -12.31 -3.30 -3.00
N GLN A 147 -11.83 -2.96 -1.87
CA GLN A 147 -12.53 -2.08 -1.01
C GLN A 147 -11.61 -0.93 -0.69
N MET A 148 -11.52 -0.01 -1.62
CA MET A 148 -11.18 1.34 -1.27
C MET A 148 -12.44 1.96 -0.69
N PHE A 149 -12.60 1.91 0.62
CA PHE A 149 -13.81 2.37 1.27
C PHE A 149 -13.69 3.80 1.75
N TYR A 150 -14.61 4.58 1.26
CA TYR A 150 -15.05 5.79 1.91
C TYR A 150 -16.52 5.59 2.26
N GLY A 151 -16.81 5.35 3.52
CA GLY A 151 -18.20 5.24 3.98
C GLY A 151 -19.08 4.26 3.20
N GLY A 152 -18.52 3.15 2.73
CA GLY A 152 -19.24 2.11 1.99
C GLY A 152 -19.43 2.38 0.49
N LYS A 153 -18.85 3.44 -0.05
CA LYS A 153 -18.82 3.70 -1.50
C LYS A 153 -17.40 3.59 -2.02
N LEU A 154 -17.25 3.07 -3.23
CA LEU A 154 -15.98 3.18 -3.95
C LEU A 154 -15.72 4.66 -4.21
N PRO A 155 -14.61 5.25 -3.74
CA PRO A 155 -14.36 6.68 -3.89
C PRO A 155 -13.89 7.05 -5.28
N PHE A 156 -13.55 6.07 -6.10
CA PHE A 156 -13.00 6.29 -7.43
C PHE A 156 -14.00 5.78 -8.45
N GLU A 157 -14.34 6.62 -9.38
CA GLU A 157 -15.13 6.23 -10.56
C GLU A 157 -14.21 5.44 -11.50
N GLY A 158 -14.52 4.16 -11.68
CA GLY A 158 -13.88 3.29 -12.67
C GLY A 158 -13.01 2.18 -12.11
N ALA A 159 -13.20 0.98 -12.64
CA ALA A 159 -12.37 -0.20 -12.37
C ALA A 159 -10.98 -0.10 -13.02
N GLU A 160 -10.72 0.96 -13.77
CA GLU A 160 -9.49 1.17 -14.55
C GLU A 160 -8.29 1.60 -13.68
N GLU A 161 -8.57 2.06 -12.48
CA GLU A 161 -7.57 2.52 -11.53
C GLU A 161 -6.73 1.39 -10.95
N LEU A 162 -7.21 0.17 -11.13
CA LEU A 162 -6.63 -1.03 -10.58
C LEU A 162 -6.69 -2.12 -11.64
N LYS A 163 -5.61 -2.27 -12.37
CA LYS A 163 -5.54 -3.17 -13.51
C LYS A 163 -5.13 -4.58 -13.06
N ALA A 164 -6.06 -5.51 -13.09
CA ALA A 164 -5.75 -6.92 -12.89
C ALA A 164 -4.98 -7.47 -14.12
N LEU A 165 -3.79 -8.00 -13.87
CA LEU A 165 -2.94 -8.57 -14.91
C LEU A 165 -3.21 -10.07 -15.06
N THR A 166 -3.25 -10.54 -16.30
CA THR A 166 -3.34 -11.96 -16.64
C THR A 166 -1.95 -12.61 -16.77
N SER A 167 -0.92 -11.81 -17.00
CA SER A 167 0.49 -12.24 -17.09
C SER A 167 1.31 -11.62 -15.96
N ASN A 168 2.37 -12.31 -15.57
CA ASN A 168 3.27 -11.83 -14.53
C ASN A 168 4.08 -10.62 -15.06
N PRO A 169 4.02 -9.46 -14.39
CA PRO A 169 4.71 -8.26 -14.86
C PRO A 169 6.25 -8.37 -14.80
N PHE A 170 6.77 -9.37 -14.12
CA PHE A 170 8.21 -9.62 -14.02
C PHE A 170 8.74 -10.66 -15.02
N ASP A 171 7.88 -11.29 -15.83
CA ASP A 171 8.32 -12.23 -16.86
C ASP A 171 9.06 -11.48 -17.98
N GLY A 172 10.34 -11.80 -18.17
CA GLY A 172 11.24 -11.05 -19.06
C GLY A 172 11.95 -9.86 -18.40
N GLY A 173 11.68 -9.61 -17.12
CA GLY A 173 12.41 -8.71 -16.26
C GLY A 173 13.27 -9.45 -15.24
N THR A 174 13.29 -8.96 -13.98
CA THR A 174 14.00 -9.61 -12.87
C THR A 174 13.05 -9.87 -11.72
N PHE A 175 13.06 -11.09 -11.19
CA PHE A 175 12.34 -11.46 -9.98
C PHE A 175 13.24 -12.26 -9.05
N ASP A 176 13.92 -11.57 -8.12
CA ASP A 176 14.80 -12.20 -7.14
C ASP A 176 14.25 -12.00 -5.72
N LEU A 177 13.48 -12.98 -5.29
CA LEU A 177 12.83 -12.96 -3.99
C LEU A 177 13.84 -13.06 -2.82
N ALA A 178 14.99 -13.66 -3.04
CA ALA A 178 16.01 -13.83 -2.00
C ALA A 178 16.69 -12.49 -1.65
N ASN A 179 17.01 -11.72 -2.69
CA ASN A 179 17.71 -10.44 -2.57
C ASN A 179 16.77 -9.22 -2.60
N GLY A 180 15.48 -9.41 -2.87
CA GLY A 180 14.49 -8.33 -2.91
C GLY A 180 14.64 -7.44 -4.14
N ILE A 181 15.03 -8.03 -5.28
CA ILE A 181 15.20 -7.31 -6.54
C ILE A 181 14.04 -7.66 -7.48
N PHE A 182 13.25 -6.68 -7.84
CA PHE A 182 12.07 -6.84 -8.68
C PHE A 182 12.04 -5.75 -9.74
N VAL A 183 12.42 -6.11 -10.97
CA VAL A 183 12.41 -5.20 -12.11
C VAL A 183 11.35 -5.70 -13.09
N PRO A 184 10.26 -4.96 -13.32
CA PRO A 184 9.25 -5.37 -14.28
C PRO A 184 9.83 -5.39 -15.70
N ASN A 185 9.15 -6.12 -16.58
CA ASN A 185 9.51 -6.13 -17.99
C ASN A 185 9.24 -4.77 -18.66
N ALA A 186 9.67 -4.61 -19.90
CA ALA A 186 9.60 -3.34 -20.62
C ALA A 186 8.18 -2.77 -20.77
N GLU A 187 7.15 -3.63 -20.79
CA GLU A 187 5.75 -3.18 -20.88
C GLU A 187 5.30 -2.45 -19.61
N TYR A 188 5.88 -2.82 -18.47
CA TYR A 188 5.50 -2.29 -17.14
C TYR A 188 6.63 -1.50 -16.47
N ALA A 189 7.63 -1.04 -17.25
CA ALA A 189 8.85 -0.41 -16.71
C ALA A 189 8.61 0.92 -15.94
N GLU A 190 7.47 1.55 -16.13
CA GLU A 190 7.08 2.78 -15.43
C GLU A 190 6.33 2.54 -14.10
N TYR A 191 6.04 1.25 -13.81
CA TYR A 191 5.30 0.87 -12.60
C TYR A 191 6.25 0.28 -11.55
N GLY A 192 5.84 0.40 -10.30
CA GLY A 192 6.59 -0.15 -9.20
C GLY A 192 7.85 0.63 -8.85
N ALA A 193 8.65 0.05 -7.96
CA ALA A 193 9.92 0.63 -7.56
C ALA A 193 11.00 0.39 -8.63
N THR A 194 11.86 1.38 -8.80
CA THR A 194 12.97 1.37 -9.77
C THR A 194 14.35 1.25 -9.09
N ASN A 195 14.40 0.89 -7.82
CA ASN A 195 15.60 0.75 -7.00
C ASN A 195 16.09 -0.70 -6.88
#